data_214134a3158a1ea282ae4df654ed874f
#
_entry.id   214134a3158a1ea282ae4df654ed874f
#
_cell.length_a   1.000
_cell.length_b   1.000
_cell.length_c   1.000
_cell.angle_alpha   90.00
_cell.angle_beta   90.00
_cell.angle_gamma   90.00
#
_symmetry.space_group_name_H-M   'P 1'
#
loop_
_entity.id
_entity.type
_entity.pdbx_description
1 polymer ?
#
loop_
_entity_poly.entity_id
_entity_poly.type
_entity_poly.pdbx_seq_one_letter_code
_entity_poly.pdbx_strand_id
1 'polypeptide(L)'
;MYEPLAAGRGEVSMAPQLCSALLRGRPQEAQGLLERLLERYLSFHALAMRSGALDRLEKVLAARCDAATLQDFRVIDDRRAERIYQIYAAGVLCALCPGQITELGIEQEPGEGYADLSFIAAGDGQRGCVLEFKKATDIASGRDGEHHALRVQEACLKAAREGLDQIAGRGYASGLMRRYALQEVQAYGIGCAGKRCTVEWRRYGRDVP
;
A
#
# COMPACT_ATOMS: atom_id res chain seq x y z
N MET A 1 -8.28 13.17 -26.10
CA MET A 1 -9.39 13.11 -25.14
C MET A 1 -9.19 11.80 -24.36
N TYR A 2 -8.72 11.87 -23.10
CA TYR A 2 -8.52 10.69 -22.25
C TYR A 2 -9.89 10.31 -21.68
N GLU A 3 -10.47 9.20 -22.13
CA GLU A 3 -11.48 8.55 -21.32
C GLU A 3 -10.79 8.06 -20.04
N PRO A 4 -11.20 8.53 -18.84
CA PRO A 4 -10.73 7.91 -17.62
C PRO A 4 -11.16 6.45 -17.69
N LEU A 5 -10.24 5.52 -17.36
CA LEU A 5 -10.59 4.16 -17.02
C LEU A 5 -11.88 4.25 -16.22
N ALA A 6 -12.95 3.62 -16.71
CA ALA A 6 -14.23 3.64 -16.03
C ALA A 6 -14.08 2.88 -14.71
N ALA A 7 -13.43 3.55 -13.74
CA ALA A 7 -13.48 3.20 -12.35
C ALA A 7 -14.97 3.25 -12.01
N GLY A 8 -15.56 2.11 -11.69
CA GLY A 8 -16.96 2.09 -11.30
C GLY A 8 -17.15 3.12 -10.18
N ARG A 9 -18.26 3.83 -10.15
CA ARG A 9 -18.51 4.92 -9.17
C ARG A 9 -18.13 4.56 -7.73
N GLY A 10 -18.12 3.26 -7.37
CA GLY A 10 -17.70 2.76 -6.06
C GLY A 10 -16.19 2.78 -5.81
N GLU A 11 -15.32 2.76 -6.83
CA GLU A 11 -13.85 2.81 -6.66
C GLU A 11 -13.36 4.23 -6.40
N VAL A 12 -13.95 5.20 -7.08
CA VAL A 12 -13.66 6.62 -6.89
C VAL A 12 -13.92 7.04 -5.44
N SER A 13 -14.86 6.39 -4.73
CA SER A 13 -15.14 6.70 -3.33
C SER A 13 -14.27 5.93 -2.33
N MET A 14 -13.79 4.71 -2.65
CA MET A 14 -13.02 3.88 -1.71
C MET A 14 -11.57 4.36 -1.54
N ALA A 15 -10.93 4.86 -2.57
CA ALA A 15 -9.55 5.29 -2.48
C ALA A 15 -9.34 6.53 -1.59
N PRO A 16 -10.16 7.60 -1.70
CA PRO A 16 -10.13 8.70 -0.74
C PRO A 16 -10.44 8.27 0.70
N GLN A 17 -11.34 7.31 0.89
CA GLN A 17 -11.63 6.75 2.20
C GLN A 17 -10.42 5.98 2.75
N LEU A 18 -9.74 5.17 1.93
CA LEU A 18 -8.51 4.48 2.32
C LEU A 18 -7.42 5.47 2.72
N CYS A 19 -7.18 6.49 1.90
CA CYS A 19 -6.21 7.55 2.22
C CYS A 19 -6.54 8.21 3.56
N SER A 20 -7.81 8.58 3.78
CA SER A 20 -8.29 9.17 5.03
C SER A 20 -8.13 8.21 6.22
N ALA A 21 -8.44 6.92 6.07
CA ALA A 21 -8.29 5.91 7.12
C ALA A 21 -6.82 5.74 7.51
N LEU A 22 -5.91 5.67 6.52
CA LEU A 22 -4.48 5.58 6.73
C LEU A 22 -3.93 6.81 7.46
N LEU A 23 -4.27 8.02 7.02
CA LEU A 23 -3.80 9.26 7.64
C LEU A 23 -4.34 9.50 9.06
N ARG A 24 -5.47 8.87 9.41
CA ARG A 24 -6.11 9.01 10.73
C ARG A 24 -5.81 7.87 11.71
N GLY A 25 -4.96 6.91 11.33
CA GLY A 25 -4.64 5.77 12.17
C GLY A 25 -5.82 4.85 12.45
N ARG A 26 -6.60 4.50 11.40
CA ARG A 26 -7.77 3.61 11.51
C ARG A 26 -7.51 2.28 10.83
N PRO A 27 -6.75 1.36 11.47
CA PRO A 27 -6.24 0.15 10.83
C PRO A 27 -7.35 -0.81 10.36
N GLN A 28 -8.44 -0.98 11.11
CA GLN A 28 -9.54 -1.88 10.74
C GLN A 28 -10.31 -1.36 9.52
N GLU A 29 -10.53 -0.05 9.44
CA GLU A 29 -11.16 0.59 8.28
C GLU A 29 -10.24 0.47 7.05
N ALA A 30 -8.95 0.74 7.22
CA ALA A 30 -7.95 0.61 6.16
C ALA A 30 -7.87 -0.84 5.65
N GLN A 31 -7.87 -1.84 6.53
CA GLN A 31 -7.87 -3.26 6.15
C GLN A 31 -9.09 -3.61 5.31
N GLY A 32 -10.29 -3.28 5.76
CA GLY A 32 -11.51 -3.60 5.03
C GLY A 32 -11.60 -2.90 3.66
N LEU A 33 -11.03 -1.69 3.54
CA LEU A 33 -10.93 -0.98 2.28
C LEU A 33 -9.89 -1.61 1.34
N LEU A 34 -8.72 -1.97 1.87
CA LEU A 34 -7.67 -2.66 1.11
C LEU A 34 -8.15 -4.01 0.58
N GLU A 35 -8.81 -4.84 1.40
CA GLU A 35 -9.35 -6.13 0.96
C GLU A 35 -10.34 -5.97 -0.20
N ARG A 36 -11.27 -5.01 -0.09
CA ARG A 36 -12.22 -4.73 -1.18
C ARG A 36 -11.54 -4.25 -2.46
N LEU A 37 -10.50 -3.43 -2.33
CA LEU A 37 -9.71 -2.98 -3.46
C LEU A 37 -8.91 -4.13 -4.07
N LEU A 38 -8.25 -4.96 -3.25
CA LEU A 38 -7.53 -6.15 -3.71
C LEU A 38 -8.46 -7.16 -4.40
N GLU A 39 -9.67 -7.35 -3.89
CA GLU A 39 -10.66 -8.22 -4.52
C GLU A 39 -11.01 -7.76 -5.93
N ARG A 40 -11.21 -6.47 -6.13
CA ARG A 40 -11.44 -5.86 -7.43
C ARG A 40 -10.21 -5.90 -8.34
N TYR A 41 -9.04 -5.63 -7.78
CA TYR A 41 -7.78 -5.66 -8.52
C TYR A 41 -7.48 -7.04 -9.11
N LEU A 42 -7.59 -8.09 -8.31
CA LEU A 42 -7.33 -9.44 -8.80
C LEU A 42 -8.34 -9.87 -9.88
N SER A 43 -9.58 -9.40 -9.80
CA SER A 43 -10.57 -9.56 -10.86
C SER A 43 -10.20 -8.72 -12.10
N PHE A 44 -9.72 -7.50 -11.90
CA PHE A 44 -9.28 -6.59 -12.96
C PHE A 44 -7.98 -7.08 -13.61
N HIS A 45 -7.04 -7.64 -12.85
CA HIS A 45 -5.80 -8.22 -13.37
C HIS A 45 -6.10 -9.41 -14.31
N ALA A 46 -7.06 -10.25 -13.96
CA ALA A 46 -7.51 -11.33 -14.85
C ALA A 46 -8.13 -10.81 -16.16
N LEU A 47 -8.81 -9.67 -16.10
CA LEU A 47 -9.33 -8.95 -17.27
C LEU A 47 -8.21 -8.20 -18.04
N ALA A 48 -7.27 -7.61 -17.34
CA ALA A 48 -6.18 -6.82 -17.90
C ALA A 48 -5.19 -7.66 -18.67
N MET A 49 -4.90 -8.89 -18.22
CA MET A 49 -4.09 -9.86 -18.96
C MET A 49 -4.71 -10.21 -20.33
N ARG A 50 -6.02 -10.02 -20.47
CA ARG A 50 -6.75 -10.20 -21.74
C ARG A 50 -6.86 -8.93 -22.60
N SER A 51 -6.62 -7.73 -22.07
CA SER A 51 -6.98 -6.46 -22.73
C SER A 51 -5.86 -5.41 -22.85
N GLY A 52 -4.62 -5.71 -22.47
CA GLY A 52 -3.52 -4.73 -22.50
C GLY A 52 -3.70 -3.55 -21.51
N ALA A 53 -4.52 -3.71 -20.48
CA ALA A 53 -4.80 -2.66 -19.51
C ALA A 53 -3.62 -2.41 -18.54
N LEU A 54 -2.69 -3.37 -18.39
CA LEU A 54 -1.44 -3.16 -17.67
C LEU A 54 -0.58 -2.07 -18.33
N ASP A 55 -0.51 -2.06 -19.66
CA ASP A 55 0.21 -1.01 -20.41
C ASP A 55 -0.39 0.38 -20.17
N ARG A 56 -1.68 0.45 -19.89
CA ARG A 56 -2.36 1.72 -19.59
C ARG A 56 -2.11 2.18 -18.16
N LEU A 57 -2.08 1.26 -17.20
CA LEU A 57 -1.73 1.55 -15.81
C LEU A 57 -0.27 2.01 -15.73
N GLU A 58 0.63 1.34 -16.43
CA GLU A 58 2.03 1.71 -16.55
C GLU A 58 2.19 3.14 -17.13
N LYS A 59 1.43 3.49 -18.16
CA LYS A 59 1.45 4.85 -18.73
C LYS A 59 0.91 5.92 -17.78
N VAL A 60 -0.09 5.61 -16.95
CA VAL A 60 -0.61 6.55 -15.95
C VAL A 60 0.41 6.77 -14.82
N LEU A 61 1.06 5.72 -14.38
CA LEU A 61 2.14 5.80 -13.40
C LEU A 61 3.35 6.56 -13.98
N ALA A 62 3.71 6.28 -15.24
CA ALA A 62 4.77 6.96 -15.97
C ALA A 62 4.59 8.48 -16.06
N ALA A 63 3.37 8.94 -16.17
CA ALA A 63 3.08 10.38 -16.26
C ALA A 63 3.18 11.11 -14.90
N ARG A 64 3.29 10.38 -13.78
CA ARG A 64 3.27 10.96 -12.43
C ARG A 64 4.46 10.58 -11.54
N CYS A 65 5.24 9.59 -11.93
CA CYS A 65 6.45 9.16 -11.24
C CYS A 65 7.68 9.53 -12.06
N ASP A 66 8.82 9.71 -11.41
CA ASP A 66 10.08 9.94 -12.13
C ASP A 66 10.53 8.70 -12.93
N ALA A 67 11.47 8.91 -13.87
CA ALA A 67 11.93 7.85 -14.76
C ALA A 67 12.66 6.70 -14.03
N ALA A 68 13.28 6.96 -12.89
CA ALA A 68 13.98 5.95 -12.09
C ALA A 68 12.98 5.02 -11.40
N THR A 69 11.95 5.58 -10.79
CA THR A 69 10.84 4.84 -10.18
C THR A 69 10.15 3.93 -11.20
N LEU A 70 10.01 4.38 -12.46
CA LEU A 70 9.40 3.60 -13.53
C LEU A 70 10.24 2.43 -14.02
N GLN A 71 11.56 2.56 -14.01
CA GLN A 71 12.46 1.49 -14.44
C GLN A 71 12.34 0.30 -13.49
N ASP A 72 12.12 0.55 -12.20
CA ASP A 72 11.91 -0.48 -11.19
C ASP A 72 10.55 -1.20 -11.34
N PHE A 73 9.54 -0.53 -11.88
CA PHE A 73 8.24 -1.16 -12.20
C PHE A 73 8.30 -2.16 -13.35
N ARG A 74 9.27 -2.04 -14.27
CA ARG A 74 9.39 -2.91 -15.44
C ARG A 74 9.94 -4.29 -15.15
N VAL A 75 10.59 -4.47 -14.00
CA VAL A 75 11.14 -5.76 -13.57
C VAL A 75 10.15 -6.43 -12.61
N ILE A 76 8.96 -6.79 -13.10
CA ILE A 76 8.06 -7.69 -12.38
C ILE A 76 8.66 -9.10 -12.51
N ASP A 77 9.61 -9.40 -11.65
CA ASP A 77 10.03 -10.77 -11.41
C ASP A 77 8.93 -11.43 -10.56
N ASP A 78 8.40 -12.59 -11.00
CA ASP A 78 7.40 -13.41 -10.30
C ASP A 78 7.80 -13.76 -8.85
N ARG A 79 9.05 -13.56 -8.48
CA ARG A 79 9.59 -13.79 -7.15
C ARG A 79 9.21 -12.71 -6.11
N ARG A 80 8.66 -11.56 -6.54
CA ARG A 80 8.31 -10.45 -5.65
C ARG A 80 6.80 -10.19 -5.64
N ALA A 81 6.05 -11.16 -5.14
CA ALA A 81 4.60 -11.00 -5.00
C ALA A 81 4.20 -9.81 -4.09
N GLU A 82 5.08 -9.36 -3.20
CA GLU A 82 4.91 -8.15 -2.37
C GLU A 82 4.79 -6.91 -3.24
N ARG A 83 5.57 -6.83 -4.31
CA ARG A 83 5.59 -5.70 -5.24
C ARG A 83 4.25 -5.47 -5.95
N ILE A 84 3.47 -6.51 -6.17
CA ILE A 84 2.12 -6.38 -6.77
C ILE A 84 1.21 -5.56 -5.86
N TYR A 85 1.23 -5.82 -4.56
CA TYR A 85 0.42 -5.10 -3.57
C TYR A 85 0.88 -3.65 -3.43
N GLN A 86 2.20 -3.43 -3.37
CA GLN A 86 2.83 -2.13 -3.33
C GLN A 86 2.44 -1.26 -4.54
N ILE A 87 2.64 -1.78 -5.76
CA ILE A 87 2.32 -1.08 -7.02
C ILE A 87 0.83 -0.74 -7.08
N TYR A 88 -0.01 -1.68 -6.68
CA TYR A 88 -1.45 -1.45 -6.69
C TYR A 88 -1.86 -0.35 -5.71
N ALA A 89 -1.39 -0.40 -4.47
CA ALA A 89 -1.67 0.61 -3.47
C ALA A 89 -1.15 2.00 -3.92
N ALA A 90 0.06 2.06 -4.47
CA ALA A 90 0.62 3.28 -5.04
C ALA A 90 -0.24 3.83 -6.16
N GLY A 91 -0.66 2.98 -7.11
CA GLY A 91 -1.53 3.38 -8.22
C GLY A 91 -2.88 3.93 -7.76
N VAL A 92 -3.50 3.27 -6.77
CA VAL A 92 -4.76 3.71 -6.17
C VAL A 92 -4.61 5.08 -5.49
N LEU A 93 -3.58 5.25 -4.66
CA LEU A 93 -3.33 6.50 -3.94
C LEU A 93 -2.96 7.64 -4.90
N CYS A 94 -2.10 7.39 -5.89
CA CYS A 94 -1.73 8.39 -6.90
C CYS A 94 -2.89 8.84 -7.77
N ALA A 95 -3.65 7.89 -8.30
CA ALA A 95 -4.64 8.17 -9.33
C ALA A 95 -5.97 8.65 -8.77
N LEU A 96 -6.35 8.17 -7.58
CA LEU A 96 -7.70 8.32 -7.05
C LEU A 96 -7.78 9.21 -5.79
N CYS A 97 -6.63 9.71 -5.28
CA CYS A 97 -6.59 10.64 -4.13
C CYS A 97 -6.01 12.02 -4.50
N PRO A 98 -6.42 12.66 -5.62
CA PRO A 98 -5.92 13.97 -6.00
C PRO A 98 -6.28 14.98 -4.91
N GLY A 99 -5.29 15.76 -4.47
CA GLY A 99 -5.46 16.79 -3.45
C GLY A 99 -5.49 16.31 -2.00
N GLN A 100 -5.41 15.00 -1.73
CA GLN A 100 -5.24 14.48 -0.37
C GLN A 100 -3.78 14.17 -0.02
N ILE A 101 -2.95 13.99 -1.03
CA ILE A 101 -1.52 13.66 -0.92
C ILE A 101 -0.72 14.72 -1.66
N THR A 102 0.29 15.28 -1.02
CA THR A 102 1.22 16.22 -1.65
C THR A 102 2.44 15.52 -2.23
N GLU A 103 2.92 14.50 -1.52
CA GLU A 103 4.07 13.70 -1.94
C GLU A 103 3.77 12.23 -1.74
N LEU A 104 4.15 11.42 -2.73
CA LEU A 104 4.11 9.97 -2.67
C LEU A 104 5.50 9.44 -3.04
N GLY A 105 6.08 8.69 -2.13
CA GLY A 105 7.34 7.99 -2.34
C GLY A 105 7.11 6.49 -2.46
N ILE A 106 7.69 5.88 -3.49
CA ILE A 106 7.70 4.45 -3.71
C ILE A 106 9.15 4.01 -3.64
N GLU A 107 9.46 3.00 -2.81
CA GLU A 107 10.82 2.56 -2.55
C GLU A 107 11.78 3.74 -2.24
N GLN A 108 11.32 4.72 -1.49
CA GLN A 108 12.15 5.84 -1.04
C GLN A 108 12.88 5.49 0.26
N GLU A 109 14.04 6.08 0.43
CA GLU A 109 14.92 5.93 1.58
C GLU A 109 14.62 6.99 2.66
N PRO A 110 13.59 6.78 3.52
CA PRO A 110 13.30 7.70 4.61
C PRO A 110 14.16 7.46 5.85
N GLY A 111 14.87 6.35 5.92
CA GLY A 111 15.69 5.92 7.05
C GLY A 111 16.88 5.06 6.59
N GLU A 112 17.15 3.95 7.26
CA GLU A 112 18.17 2.98 6.86
C GLU A 112 17.56 1.94 5.90
N GLY A 113 17.41 2.28 4.63
CA GLY A 113 16.85 1.45 3.58
C GLY A 113 15.56 2.03 2.96
N TYR A 114 14.88 1.23 2.18
CA TYR A 114 13.76 1.65 1.35
C TYR A 114 12.43 1.19 1.96
N ALA A 115 11.53 2.14 2.26
CA ALA A 115 10.14 1.83 2.57
C ALA A 115 9.35 1.54 1.29
N ASP A 116 8.47 0.56 1.33
CA ASP A 116 7.67 0.19 0.16
C ASP A 116 6.85 1.36 -0.36
N LEU A 117 6.19 2.08 0.54
CA LEU A 117 5.38 3.23 0.20
C LEU A 117 5.36 4.24 1.33
N SER A 118 5.54 5.53 1.00
CA SER A 118 5.36 6.63 1.93
C SER A 118 4.61 7.78 1.28
N PHE A 119 3.83 8.53 2.06
CA PHE A 119 3.17 9.73 1.54
C PHE A 119 2.90 10.74 2.64
N ILE A 120 2.69 12.00 2.21
CA ILE A 120 2.41 13.14 3.07
C ILE A 120 1.02 13.66 2.77
N ALA A 121 0.26 13.97 3.82
CA ALA A 121 -1.06 14.56 3.71
C ALA A 121 -0.98 15.95 3.07
N ALA A 122 -1.91 16.23 2.18
CA ALA A 122 -2.14 17.59 1.69
C ALA A 122 -2.77 18.46 2.80
N GLY A 123 -2.54 19.76 2.72
CA GLY A 123 -3.13 20.76 3.62
C GLY A 123 -2.17 21.20 4.71
N ASP A 124 -2.19 20.60 5.89
CA ASP A 124 -1.34 21.01 7.00
C ASP A 124 0.12 20.57 6.88
N GLY A 125 0.42 19.61 5.99
CA GLY A 125 1.77 19.09 5.75
C GLY A 125 2.44 18.44 6.98
N GLN A 126 1.68 18.19 8.05
CA GLN A 126 2.23 17.76 9.35
C GLN A 126 2.07 16.25 9.59
N ARG A 127 1.30 15.58 8.74
CA ARG A 127 1.03 14.14 8.85
C ARG A 127 1.55 13.38 7.65
N GLY A 128 2.17 12.25 7.94
CA GLY A 128 2.64 11.32 6.93
C GLY A 128 2.19 9.91 7.21
N CYS A 129 2.44 9.05 6.25
CA CYS A 129 2.14 7.63 6.32
C CYS A 129 3.30 6.82 5.72
N VAL A 130 3.62 5.69 6.34
CA VAL A 130 4.57 4.69 5.83
C VAL A 130 3.89 3.34 5.82
N LEU A 131 3.96 2.64 4.70
CA LEU A 131 3.42 1.29 4.53
C LEU A 131 4.53 0.34 4.13
N GLU A 132 4.50 -0.84 4.71
CA GLU A 132 5.37 -1.97 4.36
C GLU A 132 4.50 -3.18 4.08
N PHE A 133 4.61 -3.73 2.88
CA PHE A 133 3.86 -4.90 2.43
C PHE A 133 4.69 -6.16 2.60
N LYS A 134 4.07 -7.20 3.14
CA LYS A 134 4.69 -8.53 3.26
C LYS A 134 3.76 -9.59 2.71
N LYS A 135 4.31 -10.50 1.93
CA LYS A 135 3.58 -11.69 1.52
C LYS A 135 3.53 -12.69 2.67
N ALA A 136 2.33 -13.11 3.04
CA ALA A 136 2.17 -14.20 3.99
C ALA A 136 2.70 -15.51 3.39
N THR A 137 3.59 -16.16 4.12
CA THR A 137 4.21 -17.45 3.76
C THR A 137 3.70 -18.55 4.68
N ASP A 138 4.07 -19.80 4.41
CA ASP A 138 3.79 -20.97 5.25
C ASP A 138 2.29 -21.29 5.43
N ILE A 139 1.46 -20.88 4.46
CA ILE A 139 0.06 -21.25 4.44
C ILE A 139 -0.06 -22.69 3.97
N ALA A 140 -0.12 -23.62 4.93
CA ALA A 140 -0.28 -25.05 4.61
C ALA A 140 -1.56 -25.25 3.77
N SER A 141 -1.39 -25.97 2.66
CA SER A 141 -2.50 -26.36 1.78
C SER A 141 -3.36 -27.42 2.48
N GLY A 142 -4.44 -27.00 3.11
CA GLY A 142 -5.44 -27.87 3.72
C GLY A 142 -6.77 -27.71 3.00
N ARG A 143 -7.52 -28.82 2.83
CA ARG A 143 -8.83 -28.83 2.18
C ARG A 143 -10.00 -28.41 3.09
N ASP A 144 -9.75 -28.19 4.39
CA ASP A 144 -10.75 -27.73 5.35
C ASP A 144 -10.91 -26.21 5.29
N GLY A 145 -12.03 -25.74 4.74
CA GLY A 145 -12.28 -24.33 4.44
C GLY A 145 -12.16 -23.38 5.64
N GLU A 146 -12.72 -23.73 6.80
CA GLU A 146 -12.69 -22.87 8.00
C GLU A 146 -11.28 -22.80 8.61
N HIS A 147 -10.64 -23.94 8.82
CA HIS A 147 -9.25 -23.98 9.31
C HIS A 147 -8.26 -23.33 8.33
N HIS A 148 -8.54 -23.37 7.03
CA HIS A 148 -7.70 -22.68 6.04
C HIS A 148 -7.82 -21.15 6.18
N ALA A 149 -9.03 -20.62 6.36
CA ALA A 149 -9.25 -19.18 6.55
C ALA A 149 -8.53 -18.64 7.79
N LEU A 150 -8.59 -19.36 8.92
CA LEU A 150 -7.87 -18.99 10.14
C LEU A 150 -6.34 -19.00 9.93
N ARG A 151 -5.79 -20.03 9.30
CA ARG A 151 -4.35 -20.08 8.98
C ARG A 151 -3.90 -18.93 8.07
N VAL A 152 -4.71 -18.59 7.07
CA VAL A 152 -4.44 -17.43 6.20
C VAL A 152 -4.40 -16.15 7.02
N GLN A 153 -5.37 -15.97 7.92
CA GLN A 153 -5.43 -14.78 8.78
C GLN A 153 -4.22 -14.70 9.72
N GLU A 154 -3.84 -15.81 10.36
CA GLU A 154 -2.66 -15.87 11.24
C GLU A 154 -1.36 -15.58 10.47
N ALA A 155 -1.19 -16.15 9.27
CA ALA A 155 -0.04 -15.89 8.40
C ALA A 155 0.01 -14.43 7.95
N CYS A 156 -1.12 -13.83 7.59
CA CYS A 156 -1.20 -12.41 7.26
C CYS A 156 -0.87 -11.53 8.47
N LEU A 157 -1.34 -11.89 9.67
CA LEU A 157 -1.04 -11.16 10.89
C LEU A 157 0.47 -11.19 11.22
N LYS A 158 1.09 -12.36 11.11
CA LYS A 158 2.55 -12.52 11.28
C LYS A 158 3.30 -11.63 10.29
N ALA A 159 2.96 -11.70 9.01
CA ALA A 159 3.56 -10.90 7.96
C ALA A 159 3.37 -9.38 8.19
N ALA A 160 2.18 -8.96 8.66
CA ALA A 160 1.92 -7.56 9.00
C ALA A 160 2.82 -7.06 10.14
N ARG A 161 3.03 -7.87 11.17
CA ARG A 161 3.94 -7.55 12.28
C ARG A 161 5.39 -7.44 11.81
N GLU A 162 5.84 -8.36 10.97
CA GLU A 162 7.18 -8.30 10.36
C GLU A 162 7.38 -7.00 9.58
N GLY A 163 6.38 -6.56 8.79
CA GLY A 163 6.41 -5.28 8.10
C GLY A 163 6.49 -4.09 9.06
N LEU A 164 5.69 -4.10 10.12
CA LEU A 164 5.72 -3.03 11.13
C LEU A 164 7.05 -2.99 11.90
N ASP A 165 7.62 -4.14 12.21
CA ASP A 165 8.93 -4.25 12.86
C ASP A 165 10.06 -3.77 11.94
N GLN A 166 9.96 -4.01 10.63
CA GLN A 166 10.89 -3.46 9.63
C GLN A 166 10.83 -1.92 9.62
N ILE A 167 9.63 -1.32 9.61
CA ILE A 167 9.48 0.15 9.70
C ILE A 167 10.17 0.69 10.95
N ALA A 168 9.97 0.04 12.09
CA ALA A 168 10.59 0.44 13.36
C ALA A 168 12.11 0.27 13.34
N GLY A 169 12.60 -0.92 12.97
CA GLY A 169 14.01 -1.27 12.96
C GLY A 169 14.85 -0.47 11.97
N ARG A 170 14.27 -0.05 10.85
CA ARG A 170 14.92 0.78 9.81
C ARG A 170 14.70 2.28 10.02
N GLY A 171 13.90 2.67 11.00
CA GLY A 171 13.64 4.07 11.31
C GLY A 171 12.91 4.84 10.21
N TYR A 172 12.09 4.18 9.39
CA TYR A 172 11.41 4.81 8.27
C TYR A 172 10.49 5.95 8.70
N ALA A 173 9.68 5.73 9.75
CA ALA A 173 8.78 6.74 10.27
C ALA A 173 9.55 7.97 10.81
N SER A 174 10.60 7.74 11.61
CA SER A 174 11.45 8.81 12.16
C SER A 174 12.20 9.55 11.05
N GLY A 175 12.66 8.84 10.03
CA GLY A 175 13.32 9.43 8.86
C GLY A 175 12.38 10.34 8.08
N LEU A 176 11.15 9.89 7.82
CA LEU A 176 10.13 10.69 7.15
C LEU A 176 9.76 11.93 7.96
N MET A 177 9.60 11.79 9.29
CA MET A 177 9.34 12.92 10.20
C MET A 177 10.44 13.97 10.12
N ARG A 178 11.70 13.57 10.13
CA ARG A 178 12.85 14.51 10.03
C ARG A 178 12.91 15.19 8.67
N ARG A 179 12.75 14.42 7.59
CA ARG A 179 12.89 14.93 6.21
C ARG A 179 11.87 16.01 5.88
N TYR A 180 10.64 15.85 6.34
CA TYR A 180 9.52 16.73 6.01
C TYR A 180 9.00 17.54 7.20
N ALA A 181 9.72 17.55 8.32
CA ALA A 181 9.36 18.24 9.54
C ALA A 181 7.96 17.88 10.08
N LEU A 182 7.53 16.61 9.85
CA LEU A 182 6.20 16.15 10.25
C LEU A 182 6.08 16.08 11.77
N GLN A 183 4.87 16.26 12.26
CA GLN A 183 4.51 16.08 13.67
C GLN A 183 4.10 14.64 13.97
N GLU A 184 3.49 13.98 12.98
CA GLU A 184 2.94 12.65 13.15
C GLU A 184 3.15 11.80 11.89
N VAL A 185 3.50 10.52 12.08
CA VAL A 185 3.55 9.52 11.02
C VAL A 185 2.77 8.29 11.45
N GLN A 186 1.87 7.84 10.59
CA GLN A 186 1.16 6.58 10.72
C GLN A 186 1.96 5.49 10.02
N ALA A 187 2.36 4.45 10.72
CA ALA A 187 3.11 3.32 10.20
C ALA A 187 2.21 2.07 10.11
N TYR A 188 2.23 1.42 8.97
CA TYR A 188 1.42 0.25 8.69
C TYR A 188 2.26 -0.89 8.16
N GLY A 189 2.24 -2.03 8.86
CA GLY A 189 2.64 -3.32 8.31
C GLY A 189 1.40 -4.01 7.71
N ILE A 190 1.50 -4.48 6.48
CA ILE A 190 0.39 -5.05 5.72
C ILE A 190 0.80 -6.44 5.23
N GLY A 191 0.26 -7.46 5.87
CA GLY A 191 0.48 -8.86 5.47
C GLY A 191 -0.59 -9.32 4.49
N CYS A 192 -0.20 -9.82 3.32
CA CYS A 192 -1.11 -10.16 2.23
C CYS A 192 -1.02 -11.62 1.81
N ALA A 193 -2.19 -12.23 1.53
CA ALA A 193 -2.33 -13.54 0.92
C ALA A 193 -3.48 -13.55 -0.09
N GLY A 194 -3.15 -13.48 -1.38
CA GLY A 194 -4.15 -13.33 -2.44
C GLY A 194 -5.00 -12.07 -2.25
N LYS A 195 -6.29 -12.24 -1.99
CA LYS A 195 -7.25 -11.13 -1.78
C LYS A 195 -7.41 -10.74 -0.31
N ARG A 196 -6.80 -11.49 0.61
CA ARG A 196 -6.87 -11.24 2.05
C ARG A 196 -5.67 -10.43 2.49
N CYS A 197 -5.89 -9.53 3.44
CA CYS A 197 -4.82 -8.87 4.14
C CYS A 197 -5.14 -8.71 5.63
N THR A 198 -4.09 -8.51 6.41
CA THR A 198 -4.18 -8.06 7.80
C THR A 198 -3.30 -6.85 7.96
N VAL A 199 -3.77 -5.89 8.73
CA VAL A 199 -3.09 -4.62 8.94
C VAL A 199 -2.74 -4.47 10.42
N GLU A 200 -1.46 -4.30 10.71
CA GLU A 200 -0.93 -3.85 12.00
C GLU A 200 -0.49 -2.40 11.88
N TRP A 201 -0.60 -1.64 12.97
CA TRP A 201 -0.42 -0.21 12.93
C TRP A 201 0.28 0.31 14.17
N ARG A 202 1.08 1.40 13.98
CA ARG A 202 1.71 2.16 15.06
C ARG A 202 1.76 3.64 14.68
N ARG A 203 1.50 4.51 15.66
CA ARG A 203 1.67 5.95 15.51
C ARG A 203 3.02 6.38 16.04
N TYR A 204 3.70 7.24 15.28
CA TYR A 204 4.89 7.96 15.67
C TYR A 204 4.55 9.45 15.73
N GLY A 205 4.91 10.13 16.81
CA GLY A 205 4.69 11.56 17.00
C GLY A 205 5.84 12.18 17.80
N ARG A 206 5.99 13.51 17.71
CA ARG A 206 7.02 14.20 18.48
C ARG A 206 6.84 14.08 19.98
N ASP A 207 5.59 13.88 20.43
CA ASP A 207 5.21 13.80 21.84
C ASP A 207 4.95 12.36 22.30
N VAL A 208 5.24 11.35 21.49
CA VAL A 208 5.10 9.93 21.82
C VAL A 208 6.49 9.37 22.07
N PRO A 209 6.81 8.95 23.32
CA PRO A 209 8.10 8.37 23.65
C PRO A 209 8.37 7.04 22.92
#